data_d83da0c19919df051771c58f4308cf45
#
_entry.id   d83da0c19919df051771c58f4308cf45
#
_cell.length_a   1.000
_cell.length_b   1.000
_cell.length_c   1.000
_cell.angle_alpha   90.00
_cell.angle_beta   90.00
_cell.angle_gamma   90.00
#
_symmetry.space_group_name_H-M   'P 1'
#
loop_
_entity.id
_entity.type
_entity.pdbx_description
1 polymer ?
#
loop_
_entity_poly.entity_id
_entity_poly.type
_entity_poly.pdbx_seq_one_letter_code
_entity_poly.pdbx_strand_id
1 'polypeptide(L)'
;DEVAERIPLTIADYNREEETVTVAIQTIGKSTQKIADFAVGDVLRDVLGPLGHPSAFIQEPLEAVQKRRYIFIAGGLGAAPVYPQVRWLSEHGVSVDVIMGARNKALVFWEDRMRAVADQVYVTTDDGSYGRHGLVTQCLEELVTKEGKHYDQCVCIGPMIMMKFLAKLTAADGLDIPTIVSMNPIMVDGTGMCGACRVHVGDKVRFACVDGPEFDARDIDFDEAIRRQKMYRTKEGREKIRTEGTSAPQAVVKNGETQYFDILKRVPVAEQDPLKRSENFEEVSLGYDARGAALEASRCLECKKPRCVGACPVAIDIPGFIREIKTNQLSAAFDVLSQSTSLPAVCGRVCPQEE
;
A
#
# COMPACT_ATOMS: atom_id res chain seq x y z
N ASP A 1 15.60 -21.13 -1.98
CA ASP A 1 14.55 -20.43 -2.72
C ASP A 1 15.17 -19.59 -3.83
N GLU A 2 14.75 -19.80 -5.05
CA GLU A 2 15.30 -19.14 -6.25
C GLU A 2 14.91 -17.66 -6.38
N VAL A 3 14.08 -17.15 -5.50
CA VAL A 3 13.65 -15.75 -5.50
C VAL A 3 13.88 -15.15 -4.12
N ALA A 4 15.06 -14.56 -3.93
CA ALA A 4 15.35 -13.72 -2.77
C ALA A 4 14.70 -12.34 -3.01
N GLU A 5 13.67 -12.01 -2.24
CA GLU A 5 13.07 -10.67 -2.24
C GLU A 5 13.70 -9.82 -1.14
N ARG A 6 14.10 -8.60 -1.49
CA ARG A 6 14.39 -7.56 -0.50
C ARG A 6 13.11 -6.84 -0.14
N ILE A 7 12.86 -6.67 1.14
CA ILE A 7 11.75 -5.87 1.64
C ILE A 7 12.27 -4.77 2.56
N PRO A 8 11.79 -3.54 2.41
CA PRO A 8 12.16 -2.46 3.32
C PRO A 8 11.43 -2.64 4.65
N LEU A 9 12.18 -2.62 5.73
CA LEU A 9 11.64 -2.67 7.09
C LEU A 9 12.22 -1.52 7.88
N THR A 10 11.37 -0.81 8.61
CA THR A 10 11.81 0.32 9.44
C THR A 10 12.32 -0.20 10.78
N ILE A 11 13.43 0.37 11.25
CA ILE A 11 13.96 0.09 12.58
C ILE A 11 12.94 0.54 13.61
N ALA A 12 12.48 -0.41 14.44
CA ALA A 12 11.51 -0.18 15.49
C ALA A 12 12.17 0.01 16.86
N ASP A 13 13.33 -0.62 17.05
CA ASP A 13 14.16 -0.47 18.25
C ASP A 13 15.58 -0.97 17.97
N TYR A 14 16.52 -0.65 18.85
CA TYR A 14 17.90 -1.15 18.78
C TYR A 14 18.52 -1.25 20.18
N ASN A 15 19.44 -2.18 20.36
CA ASN A 15 20.30 -2.28 21.53
C ASN A 15 21.76 -2.34 21.07
N ARG A 16 22.55 -1.34 21.49
CA ARG A 16 23.97 -1.22 21.10
C ARG A 16 24.88 -2.20 21.85
N GLU A 17 24.51 -2.55 23.08
CA GLU A 17 25.30 -3.47 23.91
C GLU A 17 25.15 -4.91 23.41
N GLU A 18 23.95 -5.27 23.01
CA GLU A 18 23.64 -6.59 22.45
C GLU A 18 23.81 -6.67 20.93
N GLU A 19 24.15 -5.55 20.29
CA GLU A 19 24.29 -5.41 18.83
C GLU A 19 23.06 -5.90 18.07
N THR A 20 21.85 -5.58 18.60
CA THR A 20 20.58 -6.02 18.04
C THR A 20 19.79 -4.88 17.44
N VAL A 21 19.01 -5.20 16.40
CA VAL A 21 18.02 -4.34 15.78
C VAL A 21 16.67 -5.04 15.81
N THR A 22 15.64 -4.32 16.25
CA THR A 22 14.26 -4.81 16.26
C THR A 22 13.50 -4.22 15.08
N VAL A 23 12.78 -5.05 14.36
CA VAL A 23 11.84 -4.65 13.31
C VAL A 23 10.44 -5.16 13.65
N ALA A 24 9.42 -4.37 13.32
CA ALA A 24 8.02 -4.77 13.47
C ALA A 24 7.44 -5.10 12.10
N ILE A 25 6.85 -6.29 11.96
CA ILE A 25 6.37 -6.82 10.70
C ILE A 25 4.89 -7.11 10.80
N GLN A 26 4.11 -6.57 9.85
CA GLN A 26 2.72 -6.95 9.66
C GLN A 26 2.65 -7.97 8.51
N THR A 27 2.05 -9.12 8.76
CA THR A 27 1.91 -10.22 7.80
C THR A 27 0.83 -9.92 6.77
N ILE A 28 1.18 -9.15 5.73
CA ILE A 28 0.24 -8.76 4.67
C ILE A 28 0.52 -9.51 3.37
N GLY A 29 1.80 -9.75 3.06
CA GLY A 29 2.23 -10.37 1.81
C GLY A 29 3.10 -11.62 2.03
N LYS A 30 3.44 -12.29 0.94
CA LYS A 30 4.20 -13.54 0.95
C LYS A 30 5.54 -13.43 1.69
N SER A 31 6.30 -12.35 1.45
CA SER A 31 7.61 -12.17 2.06
C SER A 31 7.52 -11.91 3.56
N THR A 32 6.54 -11.10 3.99
CA THR A 32 6.31 -10.84 5.42
C THR A 32 5.76 -12.06 6.15
N GLN A 33 4.96 -12.92 5.48
CA GLN A 33 4.54 -14.19 6.04
C GLN A 33 5.73 -15.12 6.25
N LYS A 34 6.61 -15.26 5.25
CA LYS A 34 7.83 -16.09 5.39
C LYS A 34 8.71 -15.66 6.56
N ILE A 35 8.85 -14.34 6.80
CA ILE A 35 9.64 -13.85 7.93
C ILE A 35 8.92 -14.14 9.26
N ALA A 36 7.58 -14.05 9.29
CA ALA A 36 6.80 -14.36 10.48
C ALA A 36 6.87 -15.86 10.88
N ASP A 37 7.18 -16.74 9.92
CA ASP A 37 7.37 -18.17 10.15
C ASP A 37 8.76 -18.50 10.73
N PHE A 38 9.67 -17.51 10.84
CA PHE A 38 11.00 -17.71 11.40
C PHE A 38 10.94 -18.00 12.91
N ALA A 39 11.74 -18.98 13.31
CA ALA A 39 11.99 -19.29 14.70
C ALA A 39 13.29 -18.64 15.22
N VAL A 40 13.48 -18.66 16.53
CA VAL A 40 14.72 -18.18 17.14
C VAL A 40 15.88 -19.05 16.66
N GLY A 41 16.91 -18.42 16.10
CA GLY A 41 18.09 -19.07 15.52
C GLY A 41 18.05 -19.15 14.00
N ASP A 42 16.92 -18.82 13.35
CA ASP A 42 16.88 -18.71 11.89
C ASP A 42 17.69 -17.51 11.40
N VAL A 43 18.22 -17.62 10.19
CA VAL A 43 19.16 -16.65 9.64
C VAL A 43 18.57 -15.97 8.41
N LEU A 44 18.59 -14.64 8.40
CA LEU A 44 18.38 -13.86 7.20
C LEU A 44 19.63 -13.93 6.31
N ARG A 45 19.44 -14.15 5.02
CA ARG A 45 20.54 -14.26 4.07
C ARG A 45 21.37 -12.99 3.98
N ASP A 46 20.67 -11.84 4.01
CA ASP A 46 21.25 -10.53 3.81
C ASP A 46 20.45 -9.47 4.58
N VAL A 47 21.14 -8.52 5.20
CA VAL A 47 20.57 -7.31 5.79
C VAL A 47 21.38 -6.13 5.31
N LEU A 48 20.74 -5.20 4.62
CA LEU A 48 21.35 -3.96 4.16
C LEU A 48 20.79 -2.78 4.96
N GLY A 49 21.65 -2.05 5.61
CA GLY A 49 21.22 -0.89 6.39
C GLY A 49 22.30 -0.36 7.35
N PRO A 50 22.03 0.72 8.09
CA PRO A 50 20.81 1.54 7.98
C PRO A 50 20.76 2.32 6.66
N LEU A 51 19.55 2.50 6.10
CA LEU A 51 19.31 3.23 4.87
C LEU A 51 18.55 4.54 5.16
N GLY A 52 18.60 5.48 4.20
CA GLY A 52 17.96 6.78 4.34
C GLY A 52 18.76 7.73 5.22
N HIS A 53 18.10 8.83 5.60
CA HIS A 53 18.67 9.84 6.47
C HIS A 53 18.11 9.75 7.89
N PRO A 54 18.91 10.05 8.93
CA PRO A 54 18.41 10.18 10.28
C PRO A 54 17.46 11.39 10.39
N SER A 55 16.59 11.37 11.41
CA SER A 55 15.71 12.50 11.71
C SER A 55 16.51 13.79 11.94
N ALA A 56 16.00 14.92 11.45
CA ALA A 56 16.72 16.19 11.43
C ALA A 56 17.18 16.63 12.85
N PHE A 57 16.37 16.38 13.87
CA PHE A 57 16.70 16.77 15.25
C PHE A 57 17.95 16.08 15.81
N ILE A 58 18.37 14.92 15.27
CA ILE A 58 19.62 14.25 15.68
C ILE A 58 20.86 15.02 15.20
N GLN A 59 20.72 15.79 14.12
CA GLN A 59 21.81 16.58 13.53
C GLN A 59 21.88 18.01 14.09
N GLU A 60 20.88 18.43 14.85
CA GLU A 60 20.81 19.75 15.46
C GLU A 60 21.56 19.80 16.81
N PRO A 61 22.01 20.98 17.26
CA PRO A 61 22.54 21.14 18.59
C PRO A 61 21.52 20.74 19.65
N LEU A 62 21.89 19.86 20.57
CA LEU A 62 20.99 19.31 21.60
C LEU A 62 20.24 20.39 22.40
N GLU A 63 20.93 21.48 22.73
CA GLU A 63 20.32 22.62 23.43
C GLU A 63 19.16 23.27 22.66
N ALA A 64 19.20 23.25 21.34
CA ALA A 64 18.12 23.76 20.51
C ALA A 64 16.94 22.78 20.48
N VAL A 65 17.22 21.49 20.43
CA VAL A 65 16.21 20.43 20.44
C VAL A 65 15.48 20.38 21.80
N GLN A 66 16.21 20.53 22.90
CA GLN A 66 15.67 20.53 24.28
C GLN A 66 14.71 21.71 24.57
N LYS A 67 14.80 22.80 23.82
CA LYS A 67 13.87 23.94 23.95
C LYS A 67 12.54 23.75 23.29
N ARG A 68 12.40 22.72 22.42
CA ARG A 68 11.19 22.45 21.67
C ARG A 68 10.31 21.42 22.38
N ARG A 69 9.02 21.56 22.18
CA ARG A 69 8.03 20.58 22.56
C ARG A 69 7.54 19.83 21.31
N TYR A 70 7.69 18.53 21.32
CA TYR A 70 7.32 17.68 20.19
C TYR A 70 5.99 16.98 20.41
N ILE A 71 5.24 16.80 19.30
CA ILE A 71 4.10 15.88 19.24
C ILE A 71 4.35 14.84 18.15
N PHE A 72 4.29 13.57 18.50
CA PHE A 72 4.38 12.47 17.54
C PHE A 72 3.01 11.88 17.27
N ILE A 73 2.71 11.63 16.01
CA ILE A 73 1.45 11.02 15.58
C ILE A 73 1.75 9.67 14.92
N ALA A 74 1.34 8.60 15.58
CA ALA A 74 1.58 7.22 15.18
C ALA A 74 0.28 6.57 14.70
N GLY A 75 0.19 6.18 13.42
CA GLY A 75 -0.96 5.47 12.87
C GLY A 75 -0.71 3.97 12.71
N GLY A 76 -1.40 3.14 13.47
CA GLY A 76 -1.26 1.67 13.42
C GLY A 76 0.17 1.22 13.66
N LEU A 77 0.76 0.47 12.71
CA LEU A 77 2.15 0.02 12.80
C LEU A 77 3.18 1.18 12.81
N GLY A 78 2.77 2.40 12.47
CA GLY A 78 3.62 3.60 12.60
C GLY A 78 4.11 3.86 14.02
N ALA A 79 3.53 3.24 15.04
CA ALA A 79 4.06 3.27 16.40
C ALA A 79 5.47 2.67 16.50
N ALA A 80 5.80 1.68 15.66
CA ALA A 80 7.11 1.06 15.64
C ALA A 80 8.25 2.05 15.30
N PRO A 81 8.21 2.75 14.13
CA PRO A 81 9.24 3.74 13.80
C PRO A 81 9.19 5.03 14.67
N VAL A 82 8.07 5.34 15.31
CA VAL A 82 7.96 6.46 16.24
C VAL A 82 8.72 6.16 17.55
N TYR A 83 8.66 4.94 18.04
CA TYR A 83 9.22 4.57 19.34
C TYR A 83 10.71 4.92 19.51
N PRO A 84 11.65 4.56 18.63
CA PRO A 84 13.06 4.87 18.80
C PRO A 84 13.35 6.37 18.78
N GLN A 85 12.56 7.14 18.05
CA GLN A 85 12.68 8.60 17.99
C GLN A 85 12.24 9.25 19.32
N VAL A 86 11.07 8.85 19.83
CA VAL A 86 10.54 9.32 21.11
C VAL A 86 11.47 8.91 22.26
N ARG A 87 11.96 7.66 22.25
CA ARG A 87 12.93 7.18 23.24
C ARG A 87 14.19 8.04 23.24
N TRP A 88 14.79 8.31 22.08
CA TRP A 88 15.98 9.13 21.97
C TRP A 88 15.74 10.55 22.52
N LEU A 89 14.64 11.19 22.16
CA LEU A 89 14.30 12.52 22.65
C LEU A 89 14.11 12.53 24.18
N SER A 90 13.39 11.56 24.73
CA SER A 90 13.18 11.39 26.17
C SER A 90 14.50 11.18 26.92
N GLU A 91 15.39 10.31 26.45
CA GLU A 91 16.71 10.06 27.00
C GLU A 91 17.59 11.34 27.04
N HIS A 92 17.29 12.30 26.15
CA HIS A 92 18.00 13.58 26.07
C HIS A 92 17.24 14.75 26.75
N GLY A 93 16.19 14.45 27.52
CA GLY A 93 15.44 15.44 28.31
C GLY A 93 14.56 16.37 27.49
N VAL A 94 14.10 15.93 26.32
CA VAL A 94 13.18 16.67 25.45
C VAL A 94 11.72 16.28 25.75
N SER A 95 10.85 17.29 25.84
CA SER A 95 9.42 17.05 26.10
C SER A 95 8.70 16.52 24.86
N VAL A 96 8.06 15.34 24.99
CA VAL A 96 7.40 14.63 23.88
C VAL A 96 6.04 14.09 24.31
N ASP A 97 5.00 14.55 23.61
CA ASP A 97 3.67 13.93 23.67
C ASP A 97 3.48 13.01 22.44
N VAL A 98 2.66 11.95 22.57
CA VAL A 98 2.39 11.01 21.48
C VAL A 98 0.90 10.78 21.34
N ILE A 99 0.38 10.85 20.11
CA ILE A 99 -0.97 10.37 19.74
C ILE A 99 -0.82 9.07 18.98
N MET A 100 -1.45 8.01 19.48
CA MET A 100 -1.48 6.70 18.84
C MET A 100 -2.89 6.45 18.28
N GLY A 101 -2.99 6.25 16.96
CA GLY A 101 -4.26 5.97 16.29
C GLY A 101 -4.35 4.54 15.79
N ALA A 102 -5.48 3.89 16.02
CA ALA A 102 -5.78 2.56 15.50
C ALA A 102 -7.27 2.45 15.09
N ARG A 103 -7.64 1.47 14.26
CA ARG A 103 -9.04 1.22 13.94
C ARG A 103 -9.84 0.73 15.14
N ASN A 104 -9.24 -0.11 15.96
CA ASN A 104 -9.83 -0.69 17.17
C ASN A 104 -8.75 -1.05 18.20
N LYS A 105 -9.19 -1.44 19.40
CA LYS A 105 -8.30 -1.83 20.51
C LYS A 105 -7.29 -2.92 20.16
N ALA A 106 -7.69 -3.92 19.39
CA ALA A 106 -6.81 -5.05 19.05
C ALA A 106 -5.63 -4.66 18.16
N LEU A 107 -5.69 -3.50 17.49
CA LEU A 107 -4.67 -2.96 16.62
C LEU A 107 -3.80 -1.88 17.28
N VAL A 108 -4.04 -1.57 18.56
CA VAL A 108 -3.15 -0.69 19.35
C VAL A 108 -1.86 -1.43 19.63
N PHE A 109 -0.76 -0.87 19.15
CA PHE A 109 0.53 -1.55 19.15
C PHE A 109 1.57 -0.79 19.98
N TRP A 110 2.23 -1.47 20.92
CA TRP A 110 3.29 -0.92 21.78
C TRP A 110 2.89 0.26 22.68
N GLU A 111 1.66 0.33 23.12
CA GLU A 111 1.21 1.41 24.01
C GLU A 111 2.05 1.49 25.30
N ASP A 112 2.27 0.35 25.97
CA ASP A 112 3.03 0.33 27.24
C ASP A 112 4.48 0.80 27.04
N ARG A 113 5.10 0.40 25.93
CA ARG A 113 6.44 0.88 25.60
C ARG A 113 6.46 2.39 25.34
N MET A 114 5.47 2.89 24.63
CA MET A 114 5.36 4.32 24.33
C MET A 114 5.13 5.14 25.58
N ARG A 115 4.28 4.66 26.51
CA ARG A 115 4.02 5.29 27.80
C ARG A 115 5.25 5.34 28.72
N ALA A 116 6.20 4.43 28.54
CA ALA A 116 7.44 4.40 29.32
C ALA A 116 8.44 5.49 28.89
N VAL A 117 8.29 6.05 27.68
CA VAL A 117 9.27 7.01 27.11
C VAL A 117 8.67 8.37 26.75
N ALA A 118 7.36 8.52 26.64
CA ALA A 118 6.69 9.78 26.33
C ALA A 118 6.13 10.45 27.60
N ASP A 119 6.05 11.78 27.60
CA ASP A 119 5.44 12.55 28.71
C ASP A 119 3.93 12.25 28.80
N GLN A 120 3.25 12.26 27.66
CA GLN A 120 1.84 11.90 27.55
C GLN A 120 1.58 11.04 26.32
N VAL A 121 0.72 10.03 26.48
CA VAL A 121 0.26 9.18 25.38
C VAL A 121 -1.26 9.23 25.31
N TYR A 122 -1.76 9.70 24.17
CA TYR A 122 -3.18 9.74 23.81
C TYR A 122 -3.48 8.64 22.83
N VAL A 123 -4.38 7.73 23.18
CA VAL A 123 -4.80 6.65 22.28
C VAL A 123 -6.15 7.01 21.70
N THR A 124 -6.29 6.89 20.36
CA THR A 124 -7.55 7.06 19.65
C THR A 124 -7.91 5.78 18.89
N THR A 125 -9.19 5.42 18.88
CA THR A 125 -9.69 4.33 18.02
C THR A 125 -10.86 4.82 17.17
N ASP A 126 -10.87 4.42 15.89
CA ASP A 126 -11.89 4.85 14.94
C ASP A 126 -13.30 4.35 15.36
N ASP A 127 -13.37 3.18 15.97
CA ASP A 127 -14.62 2.56 16.44
C ASP A 127 -14.99 2.88 17.91
N GLY A 128 -14.14 3.62 18.63
CA GLY A 128 -14.35 3.97 20.03
C GLY A 128 -14.17 2.79 21.02
N SER A 129 -13.61 1.67 20.57
CA SER A 129 -13.42 0.49 21.42
C SER A 129 -12.37 0.66 22.51
N TYR A 130 -11.51 1.69 22.40
CA TYR A 130 -10.48 2.00 23.38
C TYR A 130 -9.97 3.45 23.24
N GLY A 131 -9.61 4.06 24.37
CA GLY A 131 -9.11 5.43 24.41
C GLY A 131 -10.16 6.47 23.99
N ARG A 132 -9.75 7.48 23.23
CA ARG A 132 -10.65 8.48 22.65
C ARG A 132 -11.28 7.91 21.38
N HIS A 133 -12.58 8.13 21.20
CA HIS A 133 -13.25 7.80 19.95
C HIS A 133 -12.96 8.87 18.90
N GLY A 134 -12.46 8.49 17.74
CA GLY A 134 -12.23 9.37 16.60
C GLY A 134 -10.82 9.29 16.03
N LEU A 135 -10.51 10.23 15.16
CA LEU A 135 -9.25 10.27 14.40
C LEU A 135 -8.13 11.00 15.17
N VAL A 136 -6.89 10.68 14.86
CA VAL A 136 -5.71 11.36 15.42
C VAL A 136 -5.70 12.87 15.13
N THR A 137 -6.25 13.32 14.00
CA THR A 137 -6.39 14.72 13.64
C THR A 137 -7.32 15.46 14.58
N GLN A 138 -8.45 14.88 14.94
CA GLN A 138 -9.38 15.44 15.92
C GLN A 138 -8.75 15.54 17.30
N CYS A 139 -8.00 14.49 17.70
CA CYS A 139 -7.28 14.51 18.97
C CYS A 139 -6.24 15.64 19.02
N LEU A 140 -5.42 15.81 17.97
CA LEU A 140 -4.46 16.91 17.89
C LEU A 140 -5.15 18.28 17.94
N GLU A 141 -6.20 18.47 17.16
CA GLU A 141 -6.97 19.70 17.15
C GLU A 141 -7.54 20.04 18.54
N GLU A 142 -8.08 19.07 19.25
CA GLU A 142 -8.58 19.25 20.60
C GLU A 142 -7.48 19.62 21.61
N LEU A 143 -6.33 18.95 21.54
CA LEU A 143 -5.19 19.25 22.41
C LEU A 143 -4.72 20.70 22.25
N VAL A 144 -4.67 21.20 21.01
CA VAL A 144 -4.22 22.56 20.73
C VAL A 144 -5.31 23.58 21.01
N THR A 145 -6.53 23.37 20.50
CA THR A 145 -7.57 24.41 20.53
C THR A 145 -8.37 24.45 21.83
N LYS A 146 -8.61 23.27 22.45
CA LYS A 146 -9.41 23.16 23.67
C LYS A 146 -8.56 23.07 24.95
N GLU A 147 -7.46 22.30 24.89
CA GLU A 147 -6.58 22.11 26.05
C GLU A 147 -5.44 23.14 26.10
N GLY A 148 -5.29 23.98 25.05
CA GLY A 148 -4.28 25.05 25.00
C GLY A 148 -2.84 24.55 24.93
N LYS A 149 -2.60 23.32 24.48
CA LYS A 149 -1.24 22.79 24.32
C LYS A 149 -0.56 23.44 23.13
N HIS A 150 0.73 23.70 23.32
CA HIS A 150 1.58 24.22 22.26
C HIS A 150 2.66 23.19 21.90
N TYR A 151 2.90 23.04 20.60
CA TYR A 151 3.95 22.16 20.06
C TYR A 151 4.76 22.93 19.01
N ASP A 152 6.09 22.83 19.11
CA ASP A 152 7.00 23.48 18.17
C ASP A 152 7.24 22.63 16.93
N GLN A 153 7.02 21.32 17.02
CA GLN A 153 7.15 20.39 15.90
C GLN A 153 6.24 19.18 16.06
N CYS A 154 5.61 18.80 14.95
CA CYS A 154 4.87 17.55 14.78
C CYS A 154 5.66 16.59 13.90
N VAL A 155 5.71 15.32 14.29
CA VAL A 155 6.24 14.22 13.47
C VAL A 155 5.13 13.18 13.27
N CYS A 156 4.81 12.85 12.02
CA CYS A 156 3.72 11.94 11.71
C CYS A 156 4.19 10.73 10.92
N ILE A 157 3.89 9.54 11.42
CA ILE A 157 4.21 8.26 10.79
C ILE A 157 2.99 7.35 10.77
N GLY A 158 2.56 6.94 9.59
CA GLY A 158 1.41 6.06 9.43
C GLY A 158 0.87 6.00 8.00
N PRO A 159 -0.40 5.66 7.82
CA PRO A 159 -1.00 5.62 6.48
C PRO A 159 -0.92 6.97 5.76
N MET A 160 -0.59 6.96 4.45
CA MET A 160 -0.45 8.20 3.66
C MET A 160 -1.67 9.11 3.74
N ILE A 161 -2.87 8.53 3.78
CA ILE A 161 -4.12 9.31 3.90
C ILE A 161 -4.19 10.06 5.23
N MET A 162 -3.73 9.45 6.33
CA MET A 162 -3.65 10.10 7.64
C MET A 162 -2.65 11.25 7.61
N MET A 163 -1.44 11.03 7.07
CA MET A 163 -0.41 12.05 6.92
C MET A 163 -0.90 13.23 6.07
N LYS A 164 -1.64 12.97 4.97
CA LYS A 164 -2.24 14.03 4.14
C LYS A 164 -3.20 14.93 4.92
N PHE A 165 -4.11 14.34 5.69
CA PHE A 165 -5.08 15.13 6.48
C PHE A 165 -4.39 15.86 7.63
N LEU A 166 -3.36 15.25 8.22
CA LEU A 166 -2.59 15.91 9.26
C LEU A 166 -1.79 17.09 8.70
N ALA A 167 -1.12 16.93 7.54
CA ALA A 167 -0.42 18.02 6.87
C ALA A 167 -1.33 19.22 6.59
N LYS A 168 -2.58 18.95 6.19
CA LYS A 168 -3.58 20.00 6.01
C LYS A 168 -3.98 20.67 7.33
N LEU A 169 -4.17 19.91 8.41
CA LEU A 169 -4.55 20.44 9.72
C LEU A 169 -3.44 21.31 10.33
N THR A 170 -2.18 20.93 10.14
CA THR A 170 -1.02 21.61 10.72
C THR A 170 -0.41 22.69 9.81
N ALA A 171 -1.00 22.93 8.64
CA ALA A 171 -0.59 24.01 7.73
C ALA A 171 -0.75 25.39 8.37
N ALA A 172 -0.18 26.41 7.75
CA ALA A 172 -0.17 27.80 8.26
C ALA A 172 -1.57 28.43 8.41
N ASP A 173 -2.52 27.97 7.59
CA ASP A 173 -3.95 28.35 7.67
C ASP A 173 -4.76 27.47 8.64
N GLY A 174 -4.11 26.52 9.30
CA GLY A 174 -4.67 25.61 10.31
C GLY A 174 -4.07 25.86 11.70
N LEU A 175 -3.45 24.83 12.27
CA LEU A 175 -2.81 24.90 13.60
C LEU A 175 -1.42 25.56 13.58
N ASP A 176 -0.85 25.80 12.41
CA ASP A 176 0.49 26.36 12.18
C ASP A 176 1.60 25.66 12.97
N ILE A 177 1.63 24.32 12.87
CA ILE A 177 2.67 23.50 13.51
C ILE A 177 3.58 22.95 12.42
N PRO A 178 4.90 23.26 12.42
CA PRO A 178 5.87 22.62 11.53
C PRO A 178 5.76 21.11 11.62
N THR A 179 5.50 20.44 10.49
CA THR A 179 5.18 19.02 10.50
C THR A 179 6.10 18.24 9.56
N ILE A 180 6.75 17.23 10.10
CA ILE A 180 7.53 16.24 9.36
C ILE A 180 6.69 14.98 9.18
N VAL A 181 6.70 14.41 7.96
CA VAL A 181 6.06 13.13 7.66
C VAL A 181 7.09 12.12 7.23
N SER A 182 6.99 10.89 7.73
CA SER A 182 7.81 9.78 7.27
C SER A 182 7.08 9.02 6.17
N MET A 183 7.54 9.22 4.93
CA MET A 183 6.90 8.70 3.74
C MET A 183 7.16 7.21 3.57
N ASN A 184 6.11 6.46 3.24
CA ASN A 184 6.13 5.01 3.03
C ASN A 184 5.64 4.60 1.63
N PRO A 185 6.24 5.13 0.54
CA PRO A 185 5.92 4.68 -0.82
C PRO A 185 6.36 3.24 -1.03
N ILE A 186 5.99 2.68 -2.18
CA ILE A 186 6.51 1.37 -2.60
C ILE A 186 8.03 1.47 -2.73
N MET A 187 8.75 0.59 -2.06
CA MET A 187 10.20 0.46 -2.13
C MET A 187 10.57 -0.94 -2.61
N VAL A 188 11.60 -1.04 -3.46
CA VAL A 188 12.07 -2.31 -4.02
C VAL A 188 13.52 -2.57 -3.64
N ASP A 189 14.48 -1.71 -4.08
CA ASP A 189 15.89 -1.92 -3.82
C ASP A 189 16.42 -1.23 -2.55
N GLY A 190 15.82 -0.13 -2.15
CA GLY A 190 16.25 0.66 -0.99
C GLY A 190 17.51 1.50 -1.19
N THR A 191 18.11 1.52 -2.40
CA THR A 191 19.42 2.17 -2.67
C THR A 191 19.32 3.36 -3.62
N GLY A 192 18.10 3.74 -4.04
CA GLY A 192 17.87 4.88 -4.95
C GLY A 192 17.97 4.55 -6.44
N MET A 193 18.31 3.32 -6.81
CA MET A 193 18.54 2.95 -8.22
C MET A 193 17.24 2.71 -9.00
N CYS A 194 16.25 2.04 -8.39
CA CYS A 194 15.04 1.63 -9.13
C CYS A 194 13.98 2.74 -9.28
N GLY A 195 14.06 3.82 -8.51
CA GLY A 195 13.10 4.94 -8.55
C GLY A 195 11.67 4.60 -8.13
N ALA A 196 11.42 3.41 -7.57
CA ALA A 196 10.08 2.99 -7.13
C ALA A 196 9.52 3.89 -6.02
N CYS A 197 10.37 4.30 -5.09
CA CYS A 197 10.03 5.11 -3.91
C CYS A 197 10.03 6.63 -4.15
N ARG A 198 9.97 7.08 -5.40
CA ARG A 198 9.95 8.51 -5.69
C ARG A 198 8.71 9.20 -5.14
N VAL A 199 8.92 10.38 -4.59
CA VAL A 199 7.89 11.31 -4.11
C VAL A 199 8.21 12.72 -4.64
N HIS A 200 7.18 13.51 -4.92
CA HIS A 200 7.36 14.92 -5.21
C HIS A 200 7.38 15.73 -3.92
N VAL A 201 8.46 16.50 -3.74
CA VAL A 201 8.70 17.38 -2.61
C VAL A 201 8.98 18.78 -3.15
N GLY A 202 8.01 19.68 -3.04
CA GLY A 202 8.02 20.95 -3.74
C GLY A 202 8.07 20.75 -5.25
N ASP A 203 9.05 21.35 -5.91
CA ASP A 203 9.31 21.26 -7.36
C ASP A 203 10.26 20.11 -7.74
N LYS A 204 10.68 19.28 -6.78
CA LYS A 204 11.69 18.24 -6.98
C LYS A 204 11.16 16.84 -6.76
N VAL A 205 11.69 15.90 -7.55
CA VAL A 205 11.53 14.46 -7.28
C VAL A 205 12.60 14.02 -6.28
N ARG A 206 12.19 13.33 -5.22
CA ARG A 206 13.04 12.73 -4.21
C ARG A 206 12.79 11.23 -4.12
N PHE A 207 13.78 10.49 -3.63
CA PHE A 207 13.67 9.06 -3.39
C PHE A 207 13.62 8.79 -1.88
N ALA A 208 12.48 8.34 -1.37
CA ALA A 208 12.28 8.18 0.07
C ALA A 208 13.32 7.25 0.73
N CYS A 209 13.89 6.29 -0.01
CA CYS A 209 14.89 5.36 0.51
C CYS A 209 16.29 5.96 0.68
N VAL A 210 16.62 7.06 0.01
CA VAL A 210 17.95 7.71 0.07
C VAL A 210 17.89 9.19 0.41
N ASP A 211 16.83 9.93 0.04
CA ASP A 211 16.67 11.34 0.39
C ASP A 211 15.83 11.56 1.64
N GLY A 212 15.10 10.52 2.09
CA GLY A 212 14.20 10.53 3.21
C GLY A 212 14.54 9.45 4.24
N PRO A 213 13.56 8.88 4.93
CA PRO A 213 12.12 8.88 4.61
C PRO A 213 11.34 10.14 5.06
N GLU A 214 11.96 11.02 5.84
CA GLU A 214 11.30 12.17 6.45
C GLU A 214 11.40 13.42 5.55
N PHE A 215 10.26 14.11 5.41
CA PHE A 215 10.14 15.33 4.61
C PHE A 215 9.18 16.32 5.28
N ASP A 216 9.31 17.62 4.97
CA ASP A 216 8.31 18.62 5.39
C ASP A 216 6.95 18.28 4.74
N ALA A 217 5.93 18.17 5.57
CA ALA A 217 4.59 17.78 5.12
C ALA A 217 3.96 18.77 4.13
N ARG A 218 4.38 20.06 4.18
CA ARG A 218 3.88 21.13 3.31
C ARG A 218 4.33 20.98 1.88
N ASP A 219 5.47 20.34 1.65
CA ASP A 219 6.08 20.20 0.33
C ASP A 219 5.66 18.91 -0.40
N ILE A 220 4.93 18.00 0.25
CA ILE A 220 4.59 16.69 -0.32
C ILE A 220 3.35 16.73 -1.21
N ASP A 221 3.48 16.21 -2.45
CA ASP A 221 2.31 15.83 -3.27
C ASP A 221 1.75 14.48 -2.81
N PHE A 222 0.88 14.54 -1.79
CA PHE A 222 0.20 13.36 -1.27
C PHE A 222 -0.73 12.70 -2.29
N ASP A 223 -1.31 13.46 -3.21
CA ASP A 223 -2.26 12.91 -4.19
C ASP A 223 -1.53 12.03 -5.19
N GLU A 224 -0.36 12.46 -5.66
CA GLU A 224 0.48 11.61 -6.49
C GLU A 224 0.99 10.39 -5.70
N ALA A 225 1.53 10.58 -4.49
CA ALA A 225 2.06 9.50 -3.68
C ALA A 225 0.99 8.41 -3.41
N ILE A 226 -0.26 8.80 -3.10
CA ILE A 226 -1.39 7.87 -2.91
C ILE A 226 -1.77 7.17 -4.22
N ARG A 227 -1.75 7.87 -5.38
CA ARG A 227 -1.99 7.23 -6.69
C ARG A 227 -0.95 6.17 -6.98
N ARG A 228 0.33 6.50 -6.76
CA ARG A 228 1.45 5.57 -6.97
C ARG A 228 1.38 4.35 -6.07
N GLN A 229 1.04 4.50 -4.80
CA GLN A 229 0.87 3.39 -3.86
C GLN A 229 -0.20 2.38 -4.31
N LYS A 230 -1.14 2.80 -5.16
CA LYS A 230 -2.19 1.94 -5.71
C LYS A 230 -1.80 1.18 -6.99
N MET A 231 -0.66 1.49 -7.61
CA MET A 231 -0.28 0.95 -8.93
C MET A 231 -0.24 -0.59 -8.99
N TYR A 232 0.18 -1.26 -7.92
CA TYR A 232 0.33 -2.72 -7.90
C TYR A 232 -0.78 -3.46 -7.15
N ARG A 233 -1.79 -2.75 -6.62
CA ARG A 233 -2.87 -3.36 -5.81
C ARG A 233 -3.54 -4.56 -6.46
N THR A 234 -3.74 -4.53 -7.77
CA THR A 234 -4.38 -5.65 -8.48
C THR A 234 -3.46 -6.88 -8.53
N LYS A 235 -2.15 -6.66 -8.71
CA LYS A 235 -1.16 -7.75 -8.71
C LYS A 235 -0.98 -8.33 -7.31
N GLU A 236 -0.86 -7.47 -6.29
CA GLU A 236 -0.78 -7.85 -4.88
C GLU A 236 -2.03 -8.62 -4.43
N GLY A 237 -3.22 -8.16 -4.82
CA GLY A 237 -4.48 -8.84 -4.51
C GLY A 237 -4.56 -10.21 -5.16
N ARG A 238 -4.10 -10.37 -6.40
CA ARG A 238 -4.02 -11.66 -7.09
C ARG A 238 -3.05 -12.62 -6.40
N GLU A 239 -1.86 -12.13 -6.03
CA GLU A 239 -0.88 -12.95 -5.34
C GLU A 239 -1.36 -13.36 -3.95
N LYS A 240 -2.03 -12.48 -3.23
CA LYS A 240 -2.64 -12.79 -1.94
C LYS A 240 -3.69 -13.90 -2.05
N ILE A 241 -4.60 -13.80 -3.02
CA ILE A 241 -5.60 -14.85 -3.27
C ILE A 241 -4.90 -16.17 -3.62
N ARG A 242 -3.82 -16.12 -4.42
CA ARG A 242 -3.04 -17.30 -4.80
C ARG A 242 -2.36 -17.98 -3.60
N THR A 243 -1.86 -17.20 -2.64
CA THR A 243 -1.12 -17.71 -1.47
C THR A 243 -2.05 -18.12 -0.33
N GLU A 244 -3.15 -17.41 -0.12
CA GLU A 244 -4.08 -17.69 0.98
C GLU A 244 -5.10 -18.78 0.66
N GLY A 245 -5.13 -19.29 -0.58
CA GLY A 245 -6.00 -20.40 -0.97
C GLY A 245 -7.50 -20.13 -0.82
N THR A 246 -7.90 -18.87 -0.75
CA THR A 246 -9.29 -18.46 -0.44
C THR A 246 -10.25 -18.52 -1.64
N SER A 247 -9.79 -18.92 -2.80
CA SER A 247 -10.66 -19.33 -3.89
C SER A 247 -10.64 -20.84 -3.97
N ALA A 248 -11.66 -21.50 -3.41
CA ALA A 248 -12.00 -22.84 -3.86
C ALA A 248 -12.05 -22.79 -5.40
N PRO A 249 -11.33 -23.68 -6.11
CA PRO A 249 -11.39 -23.70 -7.56
C PRO A 249 -12.86 -23.73 -7.98
N GLN A 250 -13.27 -22.83 -8.88
CA GLN A 250 -14.64 -22.87 -9.37
C GLN A 250 -14.86 -24.20 -10.06
N ALA A 251 -15.77 -24.98 -9.50
CA ALA A 251 -16.13 -26.27 -10.05
C ALA A 251 -17.13 -26.05 -11.20
N VAL A 252 -16.78 -26.49 -12.40
CA VAL A 252 -17.71 -26.57 -13.51
C VAL A 252 -18.06 -28.05 -13.70
N VAL A 253 -19.32 -28.40 -13.53
CA VAL A 253 -19.82 -29.76 -13.80
C VAL A 253 -20.11 -29.89 -15.28
N LYS A 254 -19.35 -30.73 -15.97
CA LYS A 254 -19.60 -31.09 -17.39
C LYS A 254 -19.67 -32.61 -17.47
N ASN A 255 -20.76 -33.13 -18.05
CA ASN A 255 -21.01 -34.60 -18.21
C ASN A 255 -20.86 -35.40 -16.89
N GLY A 256 -21.23 -34.82 -15.75
CA GLY A 256 -21.13 -35.48 -14.42
C GLY A 256 -19.75 -35.46 -13.79
N GLU A 257 -18.74 -34.91 -14.46
CA GLU A 257 -17.40 -34.71 -13.88
C GLU A 257 -17.19 -33.27 -13.44
N THR A 258 -16.71 -33.11 -12.20
CA THR A 258 -16.34 -31.79 -11.64
C THR A 258 -14.91 -31.45 -12.07
N GLN A 259 -14.76 -30.44 -12.91
CA GLN A 259 -13.44 -29.89 -13.25
C GLN A 259 -13.18 -28.61 -12.49
N TYR A 260 -12.03 -28.54 -11.84
CA TYR A 260 -11.57 -27.38 -11.09
C TYR A 260 -10.64 -26.53 -11.94
N PHE A 261 -10.88 -25.21 -12.00
CA PHE A 261 -10.07 -24.27 -12.76
C PHE A 261 -9.45 -23.22 -11.84
N ASP A 262 -8.19 -22.91 -12.08
CA ASP A 262 -7.51 -21.80 -11.43
C ASP A 262 -7.92 -20.49 -12.14
N ILE A 263 -8.95 -19.81 -11.62
CA ILE A 263 -9.45 -18.55 -12.16
C ILE A 263 -8.42 -17.40 -12.11
N LEU A 264 -7.30 -17.60 -11.43
CA LEU A 264 -6.23 -16.61 -11.33
C LEU A 264 -5.29 -16.64 -12.53
N LYS A 265 -5.26 -17.74 -13.25
CA LYS A 265 -4.46 -17.86 -14.47
C LYS A 265 -5.22 -17.34 -15.67
N ARG A 266 -4.55 -16.48 -16.44
CA ARG A 266 -5.06 -16.06 -17.75
C ARG A 266 -5.14 -17.29 -18.65
N VAL A 267 -6.27 -17.45 -19.33
CA VAL A 267 -6.41 -18.48 -20.36
C VAL A 267 -5.56 -18.06 -21.56
N PRO A 268 -4.59 -18.87 -22.00
CA PRO A 268 -3.78 -18.52 -23.16
C PRO A 268 -4.67 -18.47 -24.41
N VAL A 269 -4.51 -17.44 -25.21
CA VAL A 269 -5.14 -17.35 -26.54
C VAL A 269 -4.42 -18.33 -27.46
N ALA A 270 -5.17 -19.12 -28.22
CA ALA A 270 -4.58 -19.99 -29.21
C ALA A 270 -3.98 -19.18 -30.38
N GLU A 271 -2.77 -19.52 -30.78
CA GLU A 271 -2.07 -18.90 -31.90
C GLU A 271 -1.72 -19.92 -32.95
N GLN A 272 -1.54 -19.46 -34.20
CA GLN A 272 -1.00 -20.29 -35.27
C GLN A 272 0.40 -20.79 -34.93
N ASP A 273 0.72 -22.01 -35.32
CA ASP A 273 2.08 -22.55 -35.25
C ASP A 273 3.08 -21.60 -35.93
N PRO A 274 4.23 -21.28 -35.29
CA PRO A 274 5.22 -20.35 -35.86
C PRO A 274 5.73 -20.69 -37.26
N LEU A 275 5.80 -21.95 -37.63
CA LEU A 275 6.21 -22.38 -38.96
C LEU A 275 5.10 -22.18 -39.98
N LYS A 276 3.85 -22.54 -39.62
CA LYS A 276 2.69 -22.33 -40.50
C LYS A 276 2.42 -20.86 -40.77
N ARG A 277 2.51 -19.99 -39.77
CA ARG A 277 2.29 -18.55 -39.93
C ARG A 277 3.32 -17.86 -40.82
N SER A 278 4.50 -18.43 -40.98
CA SER A 278 5.51 -17.90 -41.90
C SER A 278 5.16 -18.17 -43.39
N GLU A 279 4.20 -19.04 -43.69
CA GLU A 279 3.81 -19.46 -45.04
C GLU A 279 2.48 -18.87 -45.50
N ASN A 280 1.79 -18.08 -44.64
CA ASN A 280 0.47 -17.51 -44.98
C ASN A 280 0.30 -16.11 -44.37
N PHE A 281 -0.76 -15.41 -44.74
CA PHE A 281 -1.19 -14.13 -44.23
C PHE A 281 -2.49 -14.22 -43.40
N GLU A 282 -2.81 -15.40 -42.90
CA GLU A 282 -3.97 -15.59 -42.04
C GLU A 282 -3.70 -15.00 -40.62
N GLU A 283 -4.78 -14.79 -39.88
CA GLU A 283 -4.70 -14.20 -38.54
C GLU A 283 -3.90 -15.12 -37.57
N VAL A 284 -2.88 -14.57 -36.93
CA VAL A 284 -2.02 -15.32 -36.01
C VAL A 284 -2.78 -15.74 -34.75
N SER A 285 -3.58 -14.84 -34.18
CA SER A 285 -4.42 -15.14 -33.04
C SER A 285 -5.69 -15.87 -33.45
N LEU A 286 -5.86 -17.09 -32.96
CA LEU A 286 -7.04 -17.91 -33.24
C LEU A 286 -8.22 -17.65 -32.30
N GLY A 287 -8.01 -16.75 -31.30
CA GLY A 287 -9.01 -16.41 -30.30
C GLY A 287 -9.23 -17.52 -29.26
N TYR A 288 -10.34 -17.41 -28.53
CA TYR A 288 -10.79 -18.41 -27.58
C TYR A 288 -11.85 -19.32 -28.20
N ASP A 289 -11.79 -20.60 -27.88
CA ASP A 289 -12.97 -21.45 -28.01
C ASP A 289 -14.04 -21.08 -26.97
N ALA A 290 -15.25 -21.58 -27.07
CA ALA A 290 -16.35 -21.26 -26.17
C ALA A 290 -16.00 -21.54 -24.68
N ARG A 291 -15.19 -22.57 -24.43
CA ARG A 291 -14.77 -22.96 -23.10
C ARG A 291 -13.71 -21.97 -22.54
N GLY A 292 -12.71 -21.67 -23.35
CA GLY A 292 -11.66 -20.70 -23.00
C GLY A 292 -12.25 -19.31 -22.75
N ALA A 293 -13.20 -18.89 -23.58
CA ALA A 293 -13.92 -17.63 -23.42
C ALA A 293 -14.71 -17.58 -22.08
N ALA A 294 -15.45 -18.64 -21.75
CA ALA A 294 -16.20 -18.71 -20.49
C ALA A 294 -15.27 -18.74 -19.27
N LEU A 295 -14.13 -19.42 -19.36
CA LEU A 295 -13.12 -19.44 -18.30
C LEU A 295 -12.48 -18.06 -18.10
N GLU A 296 -12.06 -17.39 -19.16
CA GLU A 296 -11.49 -16.05 -19.07
C GLU A 296 -12.54 -15.04 -18.55
N ALA A 297 -13.79 -15.16 -19.01
CA ALA A 297 -14.90 -14.35 -18.51
C ALA A 297 -15.15 -14.52 -17.00
N SER A 298 -14.89 -15.72 -16.45
CA SER A 298 -15.04 -15.99 -15.02
C SER A 298 -14.08 -15.21 -14.14
N ARG A 299 -13.03 -14.62 -14.70
CA ARG A 299 -12.08 -13.74 -14.00
C ARG A 299 -12.61 -12.33 -13.76
N CYS A 300 -13.75 -11.97 -14.37
CA CYS A 300 -14.37 -10.67 -14.15
C CYS A 300 -14.88 -10.52 -12.71
N LEU A 301 -14.46 -9.42 -12.05
CA LEU A 301 -14.84 -9.12 -10.67
C LEU A 301 -16.21 -8.45 -10.53
N GLU A 302 -16.92 -8.19 -11.62
CA GLU A 302 -18.24 -7.55 -11.65
C GLU A 302 -18.32 -6.27 -10.78
N CYS A 303 -17.33 -5.38 -10.93
CA CYS A 303 -17.15 -4.20 -10.08
C CYS A 303 -18.36 -3.28 -10.13
N LYS A 304 -18.81 -2.73 -8.97
CA LYS A 304 -19.88 -1.71 -8.90
C LYS A 304 -19.55 -0.41 -9.66
N LYS A 305 -18.27 -0.08 -9.81
CA LYS A 305 -17.77 1.05 -10.60
C LYS A 305 -16.68 0.53 -11.54
N PRO A 306 -17.05 -0.01 -12.70
CA PRO A 306 -16.12 -0.67 -13.59
C PRO A 306 -15.22 0.33 -14.31
N ARG A 307 -13.92 0.32 -13.99
CA ARG A 307 -12.94 1.20 -14.64
C ARG A 307 -12.72 0.85 -16.10
N CYS A 308 -12.91 -0.42 -16.47
CA CYS A 308 -12.81 -0.88 -17.85
C CYS A 308 -13.81 -0.18 -18.77
N VAL A 309 -15.03 0.11 -18.29
CA VAL A 309 -16.02 0.89 -19.06
C VAL A 309 -15.55 2.35 -19.24
N GLY A 310 -15.05 2.97 -18.18
CA GLY A 310 -14.55 4.34 -18.26
C GLY A 310 -13.27 4.48 -19.09
N ALA A 311 -12.48 3.43 -19.25
CA ALA A 311 -11.30 3.38 -20.10
C ALA A 311 -11.61 3.04 -21.58
N CYS A 312 -12.81 2.55 -21.86
CA CYS A 312 -13.22 2.19 -23.22
C CYS A 312 -13.66 3.44 -24.00
N PRO A 313 -13.01 3.80 -25.13
CA PRO A 313 -13.37 4.99 -25.90
C PRO A 313 -14.81 4.97 -26.44
N VAL A 314 -15.38 3.79 -26.65
CA VAL A 314 -16.75 3.59 -27.13
C VAL A 314 -17.74 3.21 -26.04
N ALA A 315 -17.30 3.28 -24.77
CA ALA A 315 -18.10 3.05 -23.57
C ALA A 315 -18.89 1.71 -23.58
N ILE A 316 -18.25 0.63 -24.04
CA ILE A 316 -18.86 -0.71 -24.03
C ILE A 316 -19.17 -1.12 -22.59
N ASP A 317 -20.35 -1.68 -22.34
CA ASP A 317 -20.65 -2.36 -21.07
C ASP A 317 -19.87 -3.67 -20.96
N ILE A 318 -18.58 -3.53 -20.60
CA ILE A 318 -17.64 -4.66 -20.50
C ILE A 318 -18.09 -5.70 -19.47
N PRO A 319 -18.51 -5.36 -18.23
CA PRO A 319 -19.05 -6.35 -17.30
C PRO A 319 -20.31 -7.04 -17.81
N GLY A 320 -21.16 -6.30 -18.52
CA GLY A 320 -22.39 -6.83 -19.11
C GLY A 320 -22.11 -7.96 -20.10
N PHE A 321 -21.33 -7.70 -21.16
CA PHE A 321 -21.07 -8.75 -22.15
C PHE A 321 -20.23 -9.91 -21.58
N ILE A 322 -19.31 -9.64 -20.66
CA ILE A 322 -18.52 -10.70 -20.02
C ILE A 322 -19.42 -11.62 -19.18
N ARG A 323 -20.44 -11.08 -18.51
CA ARG A 323 -21.42 -11.89 -17.77
C ARG A 323 -22.16 -12.87 -18.68
N GLU A 324 -22.59 -12.40 -19.85
CA GLU A 324 -23.26 -13.25 -20.84
C GLU A 324 -22.33 -14.34 -21.40
N ILE A 325 -21.04 -14.01 -21.65
CA ILE A 325 -20.04 -15.01 -22.05
C ILE A 325 -19.85 -16.07 -20.97
N LYS A 326 -19.76 -15.65 -19.70
CA LYS A 326 -19.60 -16.54 -18.55
C LYS A 326 -20.69 -17.59 -18.44
N THR A 327 -21.91 -17.22 -18.82
CA THR A 327 -23.07 -18.12 -18.87
C THR A 327 -23.27 -18.81 -20.20
N ASN A 328 -22.33 -18.68 -21.14
CA ASN A 328 -22.35 -19.23 -22.49
C ASN A 328 -23.52 -18.70 -23.36
N GLN A 329 -23.97 -17.47 -23.09
CA GLN A 329 -25.01 -16.77 -23.82
C GLN A 329 -24.36 -15.83 -24.87
N LEU A 330 -23.71 -16.41 -25.89
CA LEU A 330 -22.90 -15.66 -26.86
C LEU A 330 -23.73 -14.66 -27.67
N SER A 331 -24.99 -14.99 -28.00
CA SER A 331 -25.89 -14.06 -28.69
C SER A 331 -26.20 -12.84 -27.82
N ALA A 332 -26.56 -13.05 -26.56
CA ALA A 332 -26.84 -11.97 -25.65
C ALA A 332 -25.59 -11.09 -25.38
N ALA A 333 -24.40 -11.71 -25.32
CA ALA A 333 -23.15 -10.98 -25.23
C ALA A 333 -22.91 -10.07 -26.43
N PHE A 334 -23.21 -10.56 -27.64
CA PHE A 334 -23.13 -9.78 -28.88
C PHE A 334 -24.14 -8.63 -28.90
N ASP A 335 -25.36 -8.85 -28.42
CA ASP A 335 -26.37 -7.80 -28.31
C ASP A 335 -25.92 -6.66 -27.38
N VAL A 336 -25.28 -6.98 -26.24
CA VAL A 336 -24.69 -5.96 -25.34
C VAL A 336 -23.59 -5.18 -26.04
N LEU A 337 -22.67 -5.84 -26.75
CA LEU A 337 -21.61 -5.19 -27.52
C LEU A 337 -22.16 -4.26 -28.59
N SER A 338 -23.19 -4.70 -29.29
CA SER A 338 -23.80 -4.00 -30.42
C SER A 338 -24.55 -2.73 -30.02
N GLN A 339 -24.88 -2.56 -28.74
CA GLN A 339 -25.47 -1.31 -28.24
C GLN A 339 -24.46 -0.13 -28.27
N SER A 340 -23.17 -0.41 -28.15
CA SER A 340 -22.14 0.62 -28.10
C SER A 340 -21.32 0.75 -29.38
N THR A 341 -21.27 -0.30 -30.20
CA THR A 341 -20.48 -0.30 -31.45
C THR A 341 -21.09 -1.23 -32.50
N SER A 342 -21.08 -0.78 -33.75
CA SER A 342 -21.45 -1.61 -34.91
C SER A 342 -20.31 -2.51 -35.38
N LEU A 343 -19.11 -2.36 -34.85
CA LEU A 343 -17.88 -3.07 -35.26
C LEU A 343 -17.18 -3.74 -34.08
N PRO A 344 -17.83 -4.59 -33.28
CA PRO A 344 -17.25 -5.16 -32.07
C PRO A 344 -15.98 -5.99 -32.32
N ALA A 345 -15.90 -6.67 -33.45
CA ALA A 345 -14.71 -7.44 -33.85
C ALA A 345 -13.48 -6.55 -34.08
N VAL A 346 -13.67 -5.38 -34.69
CA VAL A 346 -12.59 -4.41 -34.88
C VAL A 346 -12.16 -3.83 -33.51
N CYS A 347 -13.12 -3.44 -32.65
CA CYS A 347 -12.82 -2.95 -31.32
C CYS A 347 -11.98 -3.96 -30.52
N GLY A 348 -12.27 -5.25 -30.60
CA GLY A 348 -11.49 -6.29 -29.94
C GLY A 348 -10.05 -6.39 -30.43
N ARG A 349 -9.81 -6.17 -31.73
CA ARG A 349 -8.46 -6.25 -32.32
C ARG A 349 -7.60 -5.03 -32.08
N VAL A 350 -8.18 -3.86 -31.91
CA VAL A 350 -7.44 -2.60 -31.70
C VAL A 350 -7.46 -2.13 -30.24
N CYS A 351 -7.97 -2.94 -29.35
CA CYS A 351 -8.08 -2.58 -27.94
C CYS A 351 -6.69 -2.44 -27.29
N PRO A 352 -6.33 -1.26 -26.76
CA PRO A 352 -5.01 -1.05 -26.14
C PRO A 352 -4.91 -1.63 -24.72
N GLN A 353 -5.95 -2.30 -24.23
CA GLN A 353 -6.00 -2.86 -22.87
C GLN A 353 -5.48 -4.32 -22.82
N GLU A 354 -4.85 -4.79 -23.87
CA GLU A 354 -4.29 -6.14 -23.93
C GLU A 354 -2.97 -6.28 -23.17
N GLU A 355 -2.25 -5.18 -22.93
CA GLU A 355 -0.98 -5.12 -22.19
C GLU A 355 -1.12 -5.15 -20.67
#